data_a784db8e67d45050cbef9f90c93dfd69
#
_entry.id   a784db8e67d45050cbef9f90c93dfd69
#
_cell.length_a   1.000
_cell.length_b   1.000
_cell.length_c   1.000
_cell.angle_alpha   90.00
_cell.angle_beta   90.00
_cell.angle_gamma   90.00
#
_symmetry.space_group_name_H-M   'P 1'
#
loop_
_entity.id
_entity.type
_entity.pdbx_description
1 polymer ?
#
loop_
_entity_poly.entity_id
_entity_poly.type
_entity_poly.pdbx_seq_one_letter_code
_entity_poly.pdbx_strand_id
1 'polypeptide(L)'
;MWVALRLKDRRVSSAPGPLYVGLASISLENREDMGSVYERVAFNMRELTYRVHFTIRPIPDPFPMDEEFVIRVEDDNGVYDFNGQIALCERFEYVAEATRDTDGVLKADFTLMKLEEGRNTLVSLVNKTTGEILYTANLVDDIIMFRGDSGEPPYSLECDHDFPITLK
;
A
#
# COMPACT_ATOMS: atom_id res chain seq x y z
N MET A 1 1.14 -17.64 -14.00
CA MET A 1 -0.02 -17.33 -13.14
C MET A 1 0.21 -15.94 -12.57
N TRP A 2 -0.80 -15.09 -12.58
CA TRP A 2 -0.73 -13.70 -12.10
C TRP A 2 -1.81 -13.48 -11.06
N VAL A 3 -1.53 -12.66 -10.06
CA VAL A 3 -2.51 -12.12 -9.14
C VAL A 3 -2.67 -10.65 -9.47
N ALA A 4 -3.91 -10.19 -9.66
CA ALA A 4 -4.19 -8.82 -10.03
C ALA A 4 -5.30 -8.22 -9.17
N LEU A 5 -5.19 -6.93 -8.87
CA LEU A 5 -6.27 -6.17 -8.27
C LEU A 5 -7.49 -6.09 -9.20
N ARG A 6 -8.67 -6.09 -8.60
CA ARG A 6 -9.90 -5.83 -9.33
C ARG A 6 -10.10 -4.32 -9.46
N LEU A 7 -10.00 -3.83 -10.68
CA LEU A 7 -10.19 -2.42 -11.01
C LEU A 7 -11.55 -2.20 -11.67
N LYS A 8 -12.15 -1.04 -11.40
CA LYS A 8 -13.28 -0.48 -12.13
C LYS A 8 -12.96 0.97 -12.43
N ASP A 9 -13.01 1.34 -13.70
CA ASP A 9 -12.71 2.72 -14.16
C ASP A 9 -11.36 3.24 -13.63
N ARG A 10 -10.32 2.38 -13.68
CA ARG A 10 -8.96 2.64 -13.15
C ARG A 10 -8.91 2.92 -11.64
N ARG A 11 -9.92 2.48 -10.89
CA ARG A 11 -9.95 2.57 -9.42
C ARG A 11 -10.06 1.18 -8.81
N VAL A 12 -9.45 1.02 -7.65
CA VAL A 12 -9.61 -0.20 -6.86
C VAL A 12 -11.05 -0.31 -6.42
N SER A 13 -11.74 -1.37 -6.84
CA SER A 13 -13.17 -1.55 -6.58
C SER A 13 -13.50 -2.00 -5.16
N SER A 14 -12.52 -2.57 -4.46
CA SER A 14 -12.60 -2.96 -3.05
C SER A 14 -11.20 -3.03 -2.48
N ALA A 15 -11.04 -2.67 -1.21
CA ALA A 15 -9.76 -2.80 -0.51
C ALA A 15 -9.22 -4.23 -0.67
N PRO A 16 -7.94 -4.41 -1.04
CA PRO A 16 -7.35 -5.74 -1.14
C PRO A 16 -7.34 -6.42 0.23
N GLY A 17 -7.64 -7.71 0.24
CA GLY A 17 -7.39 -8.53 1.42
C GLY A 17 -5.91 -8.83 1.59
N PRO A 18 -5.48 -9.37 2.74
CA PRO A 18 -4.10 -9.78 2.95
C PRO A 18 -3.64 -10.74 1.86
N LEU A 19 -2.55 -10.41 1.19
CA LEU A 19 -1.91 -11.24 0.17
C LEU A 19 -0.55 -11.69 0.69
N TYR A 20 -0.31 -13.01 0.65
CA TYR A 20 0.95 -13.59 1.07
C TYR A 20 1.61 -14.34 -0.08
N VAL A 21 2.93 -14.25 -0.16
CA VAL A 21 3.75 -15.05 -1.07
C VAL A 21 4.75 -15.86 -0.28
N GLY A 22 4.93 -17.10 -0.68
CA GLY A 22 5.97 -17.98 -0.14
C GLY A 22 6.36 -19.03 -1.16
N LEU A 23 7.65 -19.30 -1.24
CA LEU A 23 8.23 -20.30 -2.12
C LEU A 23 8.98 -21.35 -1.31
N ALA A 24 8.84 -22.60 -1.73
CA ALA A 24 9.67 -23.69 -1.24
C ALA A 24 10.08 -24.57 -2.42
N SER A 25 11.32 -24.99 -2.40
CA SER A 25 11.85 -25.99 -3.34
C SER A 25 11.82 -27.37 -2.69
N ILE A 26 11.28 -28.35 -3.40
CA ILE A 26 11.25 -29.74 -2.97
C ILE A 26 12.14 -30.53 -3.93
N SER A 27 13.08 -31.26 -3.38
CA SER A 27 13.83 -32.26 -4.14
C SER A 27 13.31 -33.65 -3.74
N LEU A 28 12.56 -34.29 -4.62
CA LEU A 28 12.10 -35.64 -4.42
C LEU A 28 13.14 -36.61 -5.00
N GLU A 29 13.88 -37.30 -4.14
CA GLU A 29 14.70 -38.43 -4.56
C GLU A 29 13.80 -39.66 -4.71
N ASN A 30 13.52 -40.03 -5.94
CA ASN A 30 12.81 -41.27 -6.22
C ASN A 30 13.80 -42.45 -6.13
N ARG A 31 13.74 -43.21 -5.03
CA ARG A 31 14.44 -44.48 -4.90
C ARG A 31 13.45 -45.58 -5.25
N GLU A 32 13.70 -46.27 -6.34
CA GLU A 32 12.82 -47.33 -6.87
C GLU A 32 12.51 -48.45 -5.84
N ASP A 33 13.32 -48.58 -4.77
CA ASP A 33 13.23 -49.67 -3.79
C ASP A 33 12.47 -49.31 -2.49
N MET A 34 11.97 -48.07 -2.32
CA MET A 34 11.58 -47.59 -0.98
C MET A 34 10.07 -47.28 -0.80
N GLY A 35 9.21 -47.58 -1.71
CA GLY A 35 7.76 -47.31 -1.55
C GLY A 35 7.42 -45.82 -1.47
N SER A 36 6.62 -45.39 -0.49
CA SER A 36 6.21 -43.99 -0.38
C SER A 36 7.26 -43.13 0.28
N VAL A 37 7.57 -41.97 -0.34
CA VAL A 37 8.49 -40.96 0.22
C VAL A 37 7.64 -39.83 0.80
N TYR A 38 7.91 -39.43 2.04
CA TYR A 38 7.26 -38.31 2.73
C TYR A 38 8.28 -37.21 2.98
N GLU A 39 8.01 -36.02 2.45
CA GLU A 39 8.82 -34.84 2.68
C GLU A 39 8.04 -33.78 3.44
N ARG A 40 8.70 -33.08 4.38
CA ARG A 40 8.16 -31.90 5.06
C ARG A 40 8.66 -30.67 4.36
N VAL A 41 7.72 -29.79 3.98
CA VAL A 41 8.02 -28.53 3.34
C VAL A 41 7.58 -27.40 4.25
N ALA A 42 8.49 -26.46 4.53
CA ALA A 42 8.20 -25.24 5.24
C ALA A 42 8.12 -24.07 4.24
N PHE A 43 7.06 -23.29 4.32
CA PHE A 43 6.90 -22.06 3.54
C PHE A 43 7.10 -20.86 4.46
N ASN A 44 8.07 -20.00 4.14
CA ASN A 44 8.18 -18.68 4.75
C ASN A 44 7.29 -17.74 3.96
N MET A 45 6.15 -17.37 4.55
CA MET A 45 5.18 -16.47 3.93
C MET A 45 5.55 -15.03 4.22
N ARG A 46 5.55 -14.20 3.18
CA ARG A 46 5.72 -12.74 3.26
C ARG A 46 4.43 -12.05 2.83
N GLU A 47 3.94 -11.12 3.65
CA GLU A 47 2.79 -10.28 3.30
C GLU A 47 3.19 -9.27 2.20
N LEU A 48 2.28 -9.07 1.24
CA LEU A 48 2.43 -8.11 0.13
C LEU A 48 1.41 -6.96 0.23
N THR A 49 0.74 -6.83 1.36
CA THR A 49 -0.22 -5.74 1.61
C THR A 49 0.26 -4.86 2.74
N TYR A 50 -0.03 -3.57 2.63
CA TYR A 50 0.38 -2.53 3.56
C TYR A 50 -0.84 -1.73 4.01
N ARG A 51 -0.91 -1.40 5.29
CA ARG A 51 -1.95 -0.55 5.87
C ARG A 51 -1.36 0.85 6.08
N VAL A 52 -2.03 1.85 5.56
CA VAL A 52 -1.62 3.25 5.69
C VAL A 52 -2.75 4.04 6.32
N HIS A 53 -2.47 4.66 7.46
CA HIS A 53 -3.42 5.44 8.26
C HIS A 53 -3.04 6.90 8.21
N PHE A 54 -3.78 7.69 7.43
CA PHE A 54 -3.54 9.13 7.33
C PHE A 54 -4.28 9.89 8.43
N THR A 55 -3.55 10.79 9.08
CA THR A 55 -4.06 11.83 9.97
C THR A 55 -3.55 13.17 9.45
N ILE A 56 -4.44 14.02 8.91
CA ILE A 56 -4.07 15.30 8.30
C ILE A 56 -4.58 16.43 9.19
N ARG A 57 -3.65 17.22 9.71
CA ARG A 57 -3.94 18.38 10.55
C ARG A 57 -3.78 19.66 9.74
N PRO A 58 -4.81 20.46 9.60
CA PRO A 58 -4.72 21.74 8.88
C PRO A 58 -3.86 22.74 9.68
N ILE A 59 -2.99 23.48 8.99
CA ILE A 59 -2.17 24.55 9.56
C ILE A 59 -2.08 25.67 8.52
N PRO A 60 -2.33 26.94 8.87
CA PRO A 60 -2.75 27.46 10.19
C PRO A 60 -4.26 27.35 10.45
N ASP A 61 -5.07 27.32 9.38
CA ASP A 61 -6.53 27.42 9.48
C ASP A 61 -7.19 26.05 9.29
N PRO A 62 -8.29 25.76 10.01
CA PRO A 62 -9.03 24.53 9.85
C PRO A 62 -9.64 24.41 8.44
N PHE A 63 -9.76 23.20 7.93
CA PHE A 63 -10.48 22.94 6.69
C PHE A 63 -11.94 23.41 6.79
N PRO A 64 -12.49 24.06 5.75
CA PRO A 64 -13.90 24.50 5.73
C PRO A 64 -14.85 23.35 6.08
N MET A 65 -15.81 23.62 6.97
CA MET A 65 -16.69 22.58 7.53
C MET A 65 -17.71 22.03 6.53
N ASP A 66 -18.01 22.79 5.51
CA ASP A 66 -18.95 22.48 4.41
C ASP A 66 -18.30 21.79 3.21
N GLU A 67 -16.99 21.57 3.27
CA GLU A 67 -16.24 20.89 2.21
C GLU A 67 -15.93 19.45 2.57
N GLU A 68 -16.01 18.58 1.55
CA GLU A 68 -15.64 17.16 1.63
C GLU A 68 -14.27 16.94 0.98
N PHE A 69 -13.50 16.03 1.56
CA PHE A 69 -12.16 15.71 1.09
C PHE A 69 -12.01 14.23 0.80
N VAL A 70 -11.21 13.93 -0.20
CA VAL A 70 -10.79 12.57 -0.53
C VAL A 70 -9.27 12.50 -0.57
N ILE A 71 -8.74 11.39 -0.10
CA ILE A 71 -7.34 11.05 -0.31
C ILE A 71 -7.26 10.05 -1.45
N ARG A 72 -6.33 10.28 -2.38
CA ARG A 72 -6.05 9.37 -3.50
C ARG A 72 -4.62 8.91 -3.41
N VAL A 73 -4.42 7.61 -3.63
CA VAL A 73 -3.08 7.04 -3.83
C VAL A 73 -3.05 6.47 -5.24
N GLU A 74 -2.17 6.98 -6.07
CA GLU A 74 -2.00 6.59 -7.47
C GLU A 74 -0.74 5.74 -7.62
N ASP A 75 -0.87 4.53 -8.16
CA ASP A 75 0.24 3.59 -8.34
C ASP A 75 0.01 2.71 -9.58
N ASP A 76 1.01 1.87 -9.90
CA ASP A 76 0.98 0.83 -10.94
C ASP A 76 1.30 -0.57 -10.38
N ASN A 77 1.14 -0.75 -9.06
CA ASN A 77 1.46 -1.96 -8.29
C ASN A 77 0.33 -3.01 -8.23
N GLY A 78 -0.55 -3.03 -9.22
CA GLY A 78 -1.77 -3.84 -9.18
C GLY A 78 -1.64 -5.29 -9.64
N VAL A 79 -0.49 -5.71 -10.19
CA VAL A 79 -0.29 -7.05 -10.76
C VAL A 79 0.98 -7.69 -10.22
N TYR A 80 0.90 -8.96 -9.82
CA TYR A 80 2.02 -9.73 -9.26
C TYR A 80 2.21 -11.06 -9.94
N ASP A 81 3.46 -11.45 -10.11
CA ASP A 81 3.79 -12.81 -10.46
C ASP A 81 3.74 -13.74 -9.21
N PHE A 82 3.97 -15.04 -9.41
CA PHE A 82 3.92 -16.02 -8.32
C PHE A 82 5.10 -15.90 -7.33
N ASN A 83 6.15 -15.13 -7.67
CA ASN A 83 7.25 -14.80 -6.76
C ASN A 83 6.96 -13.54 -5.91
N GLY A 84 5.80 -12.89 -6.15
CA GLY A 84 5.44 -11.64 -5.50
C GLY A 84 6.22 -10.43 -6.03
N GLN A 85 6.70 -10.51 -7.27
CA GLN A 85 7.28 -9.37 -7.96
C GLN A 85 6.19 -8.57 -8.66
N ILE A 86 6.29 -7.24 -8.58
CA ILE A 86 5.36 -6.35 -9.26
C ILE A 86 5.59 -6.45 -10.77
N ALA A 87 4.53 -6.76 -11.51
CA ALA A 87 4.51 -6.62 -12.95
C ALA A 87 3.95 -5.24 -13.30
N LEU A 88 4.53 -4.59 -14.31
CA LEU A 88 4.05 -3.30 -14.77
C LEU A 88 2.60 -3.41 -15.26
N CYS A 89 1.76 -2.52 -14.77
CA CYS A 89 0.38 -2.36 -15.23
C CYS A 89 0.08 -0.87 -15.46
N GLU A 90 -1.09 -0.56 -16.00
CA GLU A 90 -1.54 0.83 -16.11
C GLU A 90 -1.74 1.42 -14.71
N ARG A 91 -1.47 2.71 -14.57
CA ARG A 91 -1.70 3.44 -13.34
C ARG A 91 -3.18 3.44 -12.97
N PHE A 92 -3.44 3.29 -11.70
CA PHE A 92 -4.78 3.27 -11.11
C PHE A 92 -4.78 3.97 -9.76
N GLU A 93 -5.98 4.19 -9.22
CA GLU A 93 -6.19 4.93 -7.98
C GLU A 93 -6.79 4.05 -6.88
N TYR A 94 -6.24 4.16 -5.68
CA TYR A 94 -6.94 3.86 -4.44
C TYR A 94 -7.58 5.17 -3.96
N VAL A 95 -8.85 5.16 -3.62
CA VAL A 95 -9.58 6.36 -3.19
C VAL A 95 -10.28 6.08 -1.88
N ALA A 96 -10.09 6.96 -0.90
CA ALA A 96 -10.80 6.94 0.37
C ALA A 96 -11.39 8.31 0.68
N GLU A 97 -12.64 8.34 1.11
CA GLU A 97 -13.24 9.55 1.66
C GLU A 97 -12.61 9.86 3.02
N ALA A 98 -12.16 11.10 3.19
CA ALA A 98 -11.60 11.53 4.46
C ALA A 98 -12.72 11.76 5.47
N THR A 99 -12.65 11.11 6.61
CA THR A 99 -13.53 11.39 7.74
C THR A 99 -12.96 12.52 8.57
N ARG A 100 -13.82 13.42 9.04
CA ARG A 100 -13.41 14.55 9.89
C ARG A 100 -13.79 14.27 11.33
N ASP A 101 -12.85 14.48 12.26
CA ASP A 101 -13.16 14.43 13.68
C ASP A 101 -13.60 15.81 14.22
N THR A 102 -13.90 15.87 15.54
CA THR A 102 -14.38 17.08 16.22
C THR A 102 -13.40 18.24 16.21
N ASP A 103 -12.10 17.94 16.04
CA ASP A 103 -11.02 18.93 16.01
C ASP A 103 -10.68 19.39 14.59
N GLY A 104 -11.49 18.96 13.60
CA GLY A 104 -11.27 19.26 12.19
C GLY A 104 -10.17 18.47 11.51
N VAL A 105 -9.62 17.47 12.18
CA VAL A 105 -8.58 16.60 11.63
C VAL A 105 -9.19 15.61 10.65
N LEU A 106 -8.60 15.50 9.47
CA LEU A 106 -9.03 14.53 8.46
C LEU A 106 -8.30 13.20 8.65
N LYS A 107 -9.05 12.09 8.53
CA LYS A 107 -8.53 10.73 8.65
C LYS A 107 -8.99 9.87 7.49
N ALA A 108 -8.11 9.03 7.00
CA ALA A 108 -8.43 8.00 6.02
C ALA A 108 -7.50 6.80 6.16
N ASP A 109 -8.06 5.61 5.91
CA ASP A 109 -7.35 4.34 6.01
C ASP A 109 -7.28 3.68 4.63
N PHE A 110 -6.11 3.11 4.33
CA PHE A 110 -5.89 2.37 3.10
C PHE A 110 -5.31 0.99 3.39
N THR A 111 -5.73 0.02 2.59
CA THR A 111 -4.95 -1.20 2.37
C THR A 111 -4.42 -1.13 0.94
N LEU A 112 -3.12 -0.99 0.82
CA LEU A 112 -2.40 -0.88 -0.45
C LEU A 112 -1.70 -2.21 -0.75
N MET A 113 -1.44 -2.46 -2.02
CA MET A 113 -0.53 -3.52 -2.43
C MET A 113 0.92 -3.10 -2.17
N LYS A 114 1.86 -4.02 -2.38
CA LYS A 114 3.29 -3.84 -2.08
C LYS A 114 3.82 -2.49 -2.54
N LEU A 115 4.40 -1.76 -1.60
CA LEU A 115 5.10 -0.51 -1.83
C LEU A 115 6.60 -0.79 -2.04
N GLU A 116 7.23 -0.02 -2.91
CA GLU A 116 8.67 -0.11 -3.19
C GLU A 116 9.28 1.28 -3.28
N GLU A 117 10.48 1.44 -2.71
CA GLU A 117 11.27 2.68 -2.79
C GLU A 117 11.66 2.98 -4.25
N GLY A 118 11.71 4.26 -4.61
CA GLY A 118 12.04 4.71 -5.96
C GLY A 118 10.93 4.53 -7.00
N ARG A 119 9.72 4.12 -6.60
CA ARG A 119 8.54 4.11 -7.48
C ARG A 119 7.74 5.40 -7.33
N ASN A 120 7.00 5.74 -8.37
CA ASN A 120 6.17 6.94 -8.36
C ASN A 120 4.77 6.66 -7.78
N THR A 121 4.72 6.32 -6.49
CA THR A 121 3.47 6.15 -5.72
C THR A 121 3.04 7.51 -5.20
N LEU A 122 2.07 8.15 -5.85
CA LEU A 122 1.63 9.51 -5.49
C LEU A 122 0.45 9.48 -4.53
N VAL A 123 0.54 10.21 -3.44
CA VAL A 123 -0.59 10.52 -2.57
C VAL A 123 -1.05 11.95 -2.79
N SER A 124 -2.36 12.17 -2.84
CA SER A 124 -2.95 13.50 -3.01
C SER A 124 -4.14 13.69 -2.09
N LEU A 125 -4.23 14.87 -1.46
CA LEU A 125 -5.42 15.35 -0.78
C LEU A 125 -6.21 16.24 -1.76
N VAL A 126 -7.45 15.89 -2.01
CA VAL A 126 -8.30 16.57 -2.99
C VAL A 126 -9.58 17.06 -2.33
N ASN A 127 -9.92 18.31 -2.55
CA ASN A 127 -11.23 18.84 -2.23
C ASN A 127 -12.26 18.24 -3.21
N LYS A 128 -13.18 17.44 -2.70
CA LYS A 128 -14.18 16.72 -3.50
C LYS A 128 -15.18 17.67 -4.17
N THR A 129 -15.45 18.82 -3.51
CA THR A 129 -16.42 19.81 -3.97
C THR A 129 -15.88 20.62 -5.16
N THR A 130 -14.63 21.07 -5.07
CA THR A 130 -14.01 21.93 -6.09
C THR A 130 -13.17 21.15 -7.11
N GLY A 131 -12.72 19.94 -6.74
CA GLY A 131 -11.76 19.16 -7.51
C GLY A 131 -10.31 19.64 -7.36
N GLU A 132 -10.06 20.62 -6.49
CA GLU A 132 -8.73 21.18 -6.25
C GLU A 132 -7.83 20.18 -5.52
N ILE A 133 -6.59 20.05 -5.96
CA ILE A 133 -5.55 19.27 -5.28
C ILE A 133 -4.83 20.20 -4.31
N LEU A 134 -5.02 19.95 -3.00
CA LEU A 134 -4.44 20.76 -1.94
C LEU A 134 -3.01 20.32 -1.57
N TYR A 135 -2.73 19.05 -1.75
CA TYR A 135 -1.43 18.46 -1.44
C TYR A 135 -1.13 17.28 -2.35
N THR A 136 0.13 17.11 -2.71
CA THR A 136 0.63 15.91 -3.40
C THR A 136 2.08 15.64 -3.02
N ALA A 137 2.44 14.37 -2.86
CA ALA A 137 3.80 13.92 -2.57
C ALA A 137 4.00 12.48 -3.03
N ASN A 138 5.25 12.02 -3.11
CA ASN A 138 5.54 10.60 -3.23
C ASN A 138 5.32 9.94 -1.85
N LEU A 139 4.37 9.00 -1.77
CA LEU A 139 4.01 8.35 -0.52
C LEU A 139 5.19 7.59 0.10
N VAL A 140 5.96 6.91 -0.72
CA VAL A 140 7.08 6.09 -0.24
C VAL A 140 8.29 6.97 0.04
N ASP A 141 8.80 7.67 -0.96
CA ASP A 141 10.10 8.33 -0.87
C ASP A 141 10.06 9.60 0.00
N ASP A 142 8.98 10.39 -0.12
CA ASP A 142 8.87 11.68 0.59
C ASP A 142 8.23 11.56 1.98
N ILE A 143 7.49 10.48 2.27
CA ILE A 143 6.73 10.35 3.51
C ILE A 143 7.21 9.15 4.33
N ILE A 144 7.00 7.91 3.83
CA ILE A 144 7.28 6.69 4.60
C ILE A 144 8.78 6.53 4.85
N MET A 145 9.60 6.73 3.81
CA MET A 145 11.06 6.56 3.84
C MET A 145 11.81 7.85 4.07
N PHE A 146 11.11 8.94 4.44
CA PHE A 146 11.75 10.22 4.71
C PHE A 146 12.71 10.13 5.89
N ARG A 147 13.99 10.38 5.64
CA ARG A 147 15.08 10.15 6.61
C ARG A 147 15.23 11.26 7.64
N GLY A 148 14.73 12.45 7.36
CA GLY A 148 14.85 13.61 8.26
C GLY A 148 16.28 13.85 8.73
N ASP A 149 16.41 14.44 9.90
CA ASP A 149 17.72 14.76 10.52
C ASP A 149 18.46 13.52 11.05
N SER A 150 17.78 12.40 11.25
CA SER A 150 18.37 11.15 11.74
C SER A 150 19.23 10.43 10.70
N GLY A 151 18.99 10.71 9.41
CA GLY A 151 19.63 10.02 8.29
C GLY A 151 19.12 8.58 8.04
N GLU A 152 18.26 8.05 8.92
CA GLU A 152 17.63 6.73 8.78
C GLU A 152 16.12 6.87 8.60
N PRO A 153 15.50 6.02 7.76
CA PRO A 153 14.06 6.04 7.60
C PRO A 153 13.38 5.55 8.88
N PRO A 154 12.19 6.09 9.23
CA PRO A 154 11.45 5.69 10.42
C PRO A 154 10.85 4.28 10.32
N TYR A 155 10.73 3.73 9.11
CA TYR A 155 10.11 2.45 8.80
C TYR A 155 10.98 1.60 7.88
N SER A 156 10.70 0.29 7.85
CA SER A 156 11.28 -0.68 6.93
C SER A 156 10.17 -1.31 6.09
N LEU A 157 10.19 -1.12 4.78
CA LEU A 157 9.21 -1.74 3.86
C LEU A 157 9.28 -3.29 3.82
N GLU A 158 10.33 -3.89 4.38
CA GLU A 158 10.45 -5.35 4.48
C GLU A 158 9.82 -5.91 5.75
N CYS A 159 9.84 -5.12 6.84
CA CYS A 159 9.44 -5.56 8.18
C CYS A 159 8.12 -4.94 8.64
N ASP A 160 7.87 -3.68 8.23
CA ASP A 160 6.69 -2.94 8.65
C ASP A 160 5.59 -3.03 7.58
N HIS A 161 4.37 -3.30 8.02
CA HIS A 161 3.19 -3.39 7.17
C HIS A 161 2.05 -2.45 7.61
N ASP A 162 2.34 -1.58 8.57
CA ASP A 162 1.39 -0.64 9.17
C ASP A 162 2.06 0.72 9.35
N PHE A 163 1.54 1.74 8.68
CA PHE A 163 2.17 3.05 8.59
C PHE A 163 1.21 4.14 9.09
N PRO A 164 1.29 4.55 10.38
CA PRO A 164 0.57 5.72 10.88
C PRO A 164 1.26 7.00 10.42
N ILE A 165 0.65 7.70 9.47
CA ILE A 165 1.19 8.91 8.84
C ILE A 165 0.45 10.14 9.37
N THR A 166 1.19 11.14 9.86
CA THR A 166 0.64 12.44 10.23
C THR A 166 1.21 13.52 9.33
N LEU A 167 0.33 14.16 8.56
CA LEU A 167 0.64 15.36 7.76
C LEU A 167 0.17 16.62 8.51
N LYS A 168 0.98 17.69 8.39
CA LYS A 168 0.72 19.00 9.02
C LYS A 168 0.86 20.11 7.99
#